data_fc881519b07647ac03704632271e41eb
#
_entry.id   fc881519b07647ac03704632271e41eb
#
_cell.length_a   1.000
_cell.length_b   1.000
_cell.length_c   1.000
_cell.angle_alpha   90.00
_cell.angle_beta   90.00
_cell.angle_gamma   90.00
#
_symmetry.space_group_name_H-M   'P 1'
#
loop_
_entity.id
_entity.type
_entity.pdbx_description
1 polymer ?
#
loop_
_entity_poly.entity_id
_entity_poly.type
_entity_poly.pdbx_seq_one_letter_code
_entity_poly.pdbx_strand_id
1 'polypeptide(L)'
;MPLKKSELYASIWASCDELRGGMDASQYKDYVLVLLFVKYVSDKYVGQKNPLIVIPPGGSFAEMVTLKGQKDIGDGMNKIIARLAEANELKGVIDVADFNDEDKLGKGKEMQDRLSNLVAIFENPGLDFSRNRAEGDDLLGDAYEYLMRHFATESGKSKGQFYTPAEVSRVMAKVIGIGAAKSADTTIYDPTCGSSSLLLKAADEAQVKISVYGQEMDNATAALARMNMILHDNPSAVIWKDNSLSSPHWKEKDGRLKAFDYVVANPPFSTKAWSNGFDPEHDLYGRFEDGIPPQKNGDYAFLLHILRSMKSTGKGAVILPHGVLFRGGTEGEIRRNIIRKGYIKGIIGLPPNLFYGTGIPACIIVLDKENAAGRTGIFMVNASQGFMKDGNKNRLRHQDLHKIVDVFTRQLESSKYARMVSLAEIEANDYNLNIPRYIDNSAEEDVQDIAAHLLGGIPECDIAGLHAYWQVFPSLRLKLFALARPGYVEMKVGAAQVKAVVFEHPEFKAYHARSMDLFEAWKKAHRPLLAGVGLSKKKLQQPPKK
;
A
#
# COMPACT_ATOMS: atom_id res chain seq x y z
N MET A 1 31.11 -4.16 4.55
CA MET A 1 30.08 -3.51 5.41
C MET A 1 28.73 -3.83 4.82
N PRO A 2 27.66 -3.92 5.59
CA PRO A 2 26.32 -4.07 4.98
C PRO A 2 26.01 -2.82 4.15
N LEU A 3 25.37 -3.03 3.00
CA LEU A 3 24.94 -1.99 2.08
C LEU A 3 23.96 -1.04 2.79
N LYS A 4 24.22 0.27 2.76
CA LYS A 4 23.31 1.26 3.33
C LYS A 4 22.27 1.68 2.29
N LYS A 5 20.99 1.74 2.68
CA LYS A 5 19.89 2.20 1.80
C LYS A 5 20.19 3.53 1.13
N SER A 6 20.83 4.46 1.85
CA SER A 6 21.22 5.77 1.30
C SER A 6 22.27 5.68 0.18
N GLU A 7 23.21 4.76 0.27
CA GLU A 7 24.24 4.57 -0.75
C GLU A 7 23.64 3.96 -2.03
N LEU A 8 22.74 2.97 -1.86
CA LEU A 8 22.01 2.38 -2.96
C LEU A 8 21.13 3.41 -3.69
N TYR A 9 20.33 4.19 -2.94
CA TYR A 9 19.48 5.22 -3.52
C TYR A 9 20.29 6.33 -4.24
N ALA A 10 21.43 6.72 -3.68
CA ALA A 10 22.32 7.69 -4.33
C ALA A 10 22.88 7.16 -5.65
N SER A 11 23.30 5.90 -5.71
CA SER A 11 23.80 5.28 -6.95
C SER A 11 22.74 5.14 -8.02
N ILE A 12 21.53 4.75 -7.61
CA ILE A 12 20.37 4.68 -8.50
C ILE A 12 20.02 6.05 -9.08
N TRP A 13 20.05 7.08 -8.24
CA TRP A 13 19.78 8.45 -8.66
C TRP A 13 20.86 8.96 -9.62
N ALA A 14 22.14 8.70 -9.34
CA ALA A 14 23.25 9.01 -10.23
C ALA A 14 23.06 8.35 -11.62
N SER A 15 22.53 7.12 -11.65
CA SER A 15 22.23 6.43 -12.92
C SER A 15 21.12 7.13 -13.73
N CYS A 16 20.11 7.64 -13.04
CA CYS A 16 19.07 8.43 -13.71
C CYS A 16 19.60 9.78 -14.23
N ASP A 17 20.49 10.42 -13.46
CA ASP A 17 21.13 11.67 -13.88
C ASP A 17 22.00 11.49 -15.14
N GLU A 18 22.70 10.36 -15.26
CA GLU A 18 23.49 10.03 -16.45
C GLU A 18 22.64 9.88 -17.70
N LEU A 19 21.39 9.44 -17.56
CA LEU A 19 20.44 9.26 -18.67
C LEU A 19 19.69 10.54 -19.06
N ARG A 20 19.78 11.60 -18.25
CA ARG A 20 19.09 12.87 -18.53
C ARG A 20 19.57 13.51 -19.83
N GLY A 21 18.61 14.10 -20.54
CA GLY A 21 18.85 14.86 -21.76
C GLY A 21 18.67 14.09 -23.07
N GLY A 22 18.64 12.75 -23.05
CA GLY A 22 18.45 11.94 -24.27
C GLY A 22 17.08 11.27 -24.35
N MET A 23 16.37 11.11 -23.23
CA MET A 23 15.10 10.41 -23.20
C MET A 23 14.18 10.93 -22.08
N ASP A 24 12.91 10.55 -22.14
CA ASP A 24 11.92 10.88 -21.10
C ASP A 24 12.21 10.13 -19.80
N ALA A 25 11.97 10.76 -18.64
CA ALA A 25 12.21 10.16 -17.33
C ALA A 25 11.50 8.80 -17.15
N SER A 26 10.33 8.61 -17.78
CA SER A 26 9.62 7.34 -17.80
C SER A 26 10.39 6.18 -18.47
N GLN A 27 11.38 6.49 -19.29
CA GLN A 27 12.20 5.52 -20.03
C GLN A 27 13.47 5.14 -19.26
N TYR A 28 13.97 5.97 -18.33
CA TYR A 28 15.16 5.66 -17.51
C TYR A 28 15.00 4.33 -16.76
N LYS A 29 13.79 4.05 -16.30
CA LYS A 29 13.48 2.82 -15.55
C LYS A 29 13.92 1.56 -16.31
N ASP A 30 13.69 1.52 -17.62
CA ASP A 30 13.94 0.32 -18.42
C ASP A 30 15.44 0.01 -18.47
N TYR A 31 16.29 1.04 -18.54
CA TYR A 31 17.75 0.90 -18.54
C TYR A 31 18.30 0.61 -17.12
N VAL A 32 17.91 1.44 -16.17
CA VAL A 32 18.44 1.36 -14.78
C VAL A 32 18.02 0.06 -14.10
N LEU A 33 16.75 -0.38 -14.29
CA LEU A 33 16.25 -1.60 -13.66
C LEU A 33 16.84 -2.86 -14.27
N VAL A 34 17.09 -2.87 -15.59
CA VAL A 34 17.77 -4.00 -16.23
C VAL A 34 19.21 -4.11 -15.73
N LEU A 35 19.96 -3.01 -15.65
CA LEU A 35 21.33 -3.02 -15.10
C LEU A 35 21.36 -3.45 -13.63
N LEU A 36 20.44 -2.94 -12.84
CA LEU A 36 20.28 -3.34 -11.43
C LEU A 36 20.00 -4.84 -11.31
N PHE A 37 19.11 -5.37 -12.16
CA PHE A 37 18.80 -6.79 -12.20
C PHE A 37 20.02 -7.64 -12.58
N VAL A 38 20.72 -7.29 -13.69
CA VAL A 38 21.92 -8.00 -14.13
C VAL A 38 23.00 -7.98 -13.05
N LYS A 39 23.23 -6.83 -12.42
CA LYS A 39 24.19 -6.70 -11.30
C LYS A 39 23.80 -7.61 -10.14
N TYR A 40 22.54 -7.57 -9.71
CA TYR A 40 22.04 -8.38 -8.60
C TYR A 40 22.18 -9.86 -8.84
N VAL A 41 21.68 -10.35 -9.98
CA VAL A 41 21.72 -11.80 -10.24
C VAL A 41 23.16 -12.28 -10.44
N SER A 42 24.03 -11.45 -11.01
CA SER A 42 25.46 -11.75 -11.12
C SER A 42 26.12 -11.89 -9.77
N ASP A 43 25.95 -10.90 -8.88
CA ASP A 43 26.53 -10.93 -7.54
C ASP A 43 25.99 -12.10 -6.70
N LYS A 44 24.71 -12.40 -6.85
CA LYS A 44 24.05 -13.41 -6.02
C LYS A 44 24.30 -14.86 -6.51
N TYR A 45 24.30 -15.07 -7.81
CA TYR A 45 24.23 -16.44 -8.37
C TYR A 45 25.49 -16.91 -9.08
N VAL A 46 26.45 -16.05 -9.43
CA VAL A 46 27.72 -16.51 -10.01
C VAL A 46 28.42 -17.50 -9.09
N GLY A 47 28.77 -18.66 -9.63
CA GLY A 47 29.49 -19.71 -8.91
C GLY A 47 28.66 -20.53 -7.91
N GLN A 48 27.36 -20.31 -7.81
CA GLN A 48 26.48 -21.15 -6.99
C GLN A 48 26.19 -22.52 -7.66
N LYS A 49 26.08 -23.58 -6.84
CA LYS A 49 25.57 -24.88 -7.31
C LYS A 49 24.03 -24.83 -7.34
N ASN A 50 23.44 -25.18 -8.49
CA ASN A 50 21.99 -25.15 -8.74
C ASN A 50 21.35 -23.77 -8.41
N PRO A 51 21.80 -22.70 -9.05
CA PRO A 51 21.24 -21.39 -8.82
C PRO A 51 19.81 -21.29 -9.35
N LEU A 52 18.98 -20.44 -8.74
CA LEU A 52 17.63 -20.14 -9.25
C LEU A 52 17.69 -19.38 -10.59
N ILE A 53 18.72 -18.56 -10.78
CA ILE A 53 19.03 -17.87 -12.03
C ILE A 53 20.41 -18.33 -12.50
N VAL A 54 20.46 -18.93 -13.67
CA VAL A 54 21.70 -19.40 -14.29
C VAL A 54 22.41 -18.23 -14.93
N ILE A 55 23.67 -18.00 -14.55
CA ILE A 55 24.52 -16.99 -15.20
C ILE A 55 25.37 -17.72 -16.26
N PRO A 56 25.01 -17.61 -17.56
CA PRO A 56 25.79 -18.28 -18.61
C PRO A 56 27.13 -17.59 -18.84
N PRO A 57 28.12 -18.27 -19.42
CA PRO A 57 29.33 -17.62 -19.90
C PRO A 57 29.00 -16.48 -20.86
N GLY A 58 29.56 -15.31 -20.63
CA GLY A 58 29.22 -14.10 -21.40
C GLY A 58 27.87 -13.43 -21.01
N GLY A 59 27.31 -13.76 -19.83
CA GLY A 59 26.04 -13.21 -19.35
C GLY A 59 26.11 -12.54 -17.98
N SER A 60 27.31 -12.26 -17.45
CA SER A 60 27.49 -11.65 -16.13
C SER A 60 27.74 -10.14 -16.19
N PHE A 61 27.51 -9.46 -15.04
CA PHE A 61 27.86 -8.05 -14.89
C PHE A 61 29.38 -7.81 -14.98
N ALA A 62 30.22 -8.77 -14.54
CA ALA A 62 31.66 -8.66 -14.64
C ALA A 62 32.12 -8.56 -16.11
N GLU A 63 31.49 -9.27 -17.03
CA GLU A 63 31.76 -9.17 -18.46
C GLU A 63 31.28 -7.83 -19.02
N MET A 64 30.17 -7.28 -18.51
CA MET A 64 29.70 -5.95 -18.88
C MET A 64 30.70 -4.86 -18.49
N VAL A 65 31.36 -4.99 -17.35
CA VAL A 65 32.46 -4.09 -16.91
C VAL A 65 33.61 -4.05 -17.90
N THR A 66 33.94 -5.17 -18.57
CA THR A 66 35.01 -5.24 -19.55
C THR A 66 34.72 -4.45 -20.84
N LEU A 67 33.45 -4.09 -21.08
CA LEU A 67 33.04 -3.31 -22.25
C LEU A 67 33.27 -1.79 -22.10
N LYS A 68 33.60 -1.31 -20.92
CA LYS A 68 33.80 0.12 -20.69
C LYS A 68 34.87 0.69 -21.61
N GLY A 69 34.55 1.80 -22.24
CA GLY A 69 35.44 2.46 -23.19
C GLY A 69 35.51 1.82 -24.57
N GLN A 70 34.80 0.73 -24.84
CA GLN A 70 34.72 0.11 -26.19
C GLN A 70 33.69 0.84 -27.06
N LYS A 71 33.93 0.93 -28.36
CA LYS A 71 33.05 1.63 -29.32
C LYS A 71 31.70 0.94 -29.48
N ASP A 72 31.65 -0.38 -29.29
CA ASP A 72 30.52 -1.26 -29.47
C ASP A 72 29.87 -1.67 -28.09
N ILE A 73 30.10 -0.87 -27.04
CA ILE A 73 29.61 -1.15 -25.69
C ILE A 73 28.11 -1.43 -25.65
N GLY A 74 27.28 -0.67 -26.41
CA GLY A 74 25.84 -0.86 -26.43
C GLY A 74 25.42 -2.22 -26.99
N ASP A 75 26.00 -2.61 -28.14
CA ASP A 75 25.78 -3.93 -28.73
C ASP A 75 26.29 -5.06 -27.82
N GLY A 76 27.46 -4.86 -27.20
CA GLY A 76 28.01 -5.80 -26.22
C GLY A 76 27.08 -6.00 -24.99
N MET A 77 26.53 -4.92 -24.45
CA MET A 77 25.57 -4.98 -23.35
C MET A 77 24.28 -5.71 -23.72
N ASN A 78 23.72 -5.43 -24.90
CA ASN A 78 22.55 -6.13 -25.44
C ASN A 78 22.81 -7.64 -25.56
N LYS A 79 23.99 -8.05 -26.05
CA LYS A 79 24.38 -9.46 -26.17
C LYS A 79 24.48 -10.17 -24.81
N ILE A 80 25.05 -9.50 -23.80
CA ILE A 80 25.14 -10.03 -22.43
C ILE A 80 23.73 -10.25 -21.86
N ILE A 81 22.87 -9.25 -21.99
CA ILE A 81 21.48 -9.30 -21.50
C ILE A 81 20.69 -10.39 -22.22
N ALA A 82 20.80 -10.49 -23.54
CA ALA A 82 20.12 -11.52 -24.33
C ALA A 82 20.53 -12.95 -23.92
N ARG A 83 21.82 -13.21 -23.67
CA ARG A 83 22.32 -14.51 -23.18
C ARG A 83 21.75 -14.86 -21.81
N LEU A 84 21.72 -13.88 -20.90
CA LEU A 84 21.13 -14.06 -19.57
C LEU A 84 19.62 -14.34 -19.68
N ALA A 85 18.92 -13.62 -20.57
CA ALA A 85 17.49 -13.79 -20.82
C ALA A 85 17.16 -15.18 -21.39
N GLU A 86 17.93 -15.65 -22.38
CA GLU A 86 17.75 -16.97 -22.99
C GLU A 86 17.97 -18.11 -21.99
N ALA A 87 19.04 -18.01 -21.18
CA ALA A 87 19.37 -19.07 -20.21
C ALA A 87 18.33 -19.23 -19.09
N ASN A 88 17.44 -18.24 -18.89
CA ASN A 88 16.50 -18.20 -17.76
C ASN A 88 15.03 -17.99 -18.16
N GLU A 89 14.69 -18.13 -19.44
CA GLU A 89 13.32 -17.89 -19.96
C GLU A 89 12.82 -16.46 -19.66
N LEU A 90 13.73 -15.49 -19.60
CA LEU A 90 13.45 -14.07 -19.32
C LEU A 90 13.44 -13.22 -20.61
N LYS A 91 13.32 -13.83 -21.78
CA LYS A 91 13.21 -13.13 -23.06
C LYS A 91 11.93 -12.29 -23.09
N GLY A 92 12.03 -11.04 -23.51
CA GLY A 92 10.96 -10.05 -23.44
C GLY A 92 10.70 -9.53 -22.01
N VAL A 93 11.58 -9.87 -21.05
CA VAL A 93 11.50 -9.40 -19.65
C VAL A 93 12.66 -8.44 -19.35
N ILE A 94 13.90 -8.88 -19.53
CA ILE A 94 15.08 -8.08 -19.22
C ILE A 94 15.76 -7.48 -20.47
N ASP A 95 15.41 -7.92 -21.65
CA ASP A 95 15.92 -7.49 -22.94
C ASP A 95 14.99 -6.48 -23.64
N VAL A 96 14.22 -5.72 -22.87
CA VAL A 96 13.26 -4.71 -23.38
C VAL A 96 13.92 -3.37 -23.69
N ALA A 97 15.06 -3.06 -23.08
CA ALA A 97 15.83 -1.85 -23.31
C ALA A 97 16.93 -2.12 -24.35
N ASP A 98 16.98 -1.30 -25.39
CA ASP A 98 18.07 -1.34 -26.38
C ASP A 98 19.18 -0.37 -25.97
N PHE A 99 20.30 -0.92 -25.50
CA PHE A 99 21.49 -0.16 -25.13
C PHE A 99 22.29 0.37 -26.33
N ASN A 100 21.83 0.10 -27.53
CA ASN A 100 22.41 0.64 -28.78
C ASN A 100 21.47 1.64 -29.48
N ASP A 101 20.45 2.15 -28.78
CA ASP A 101 19.49 3.13 -29.30
C ASP A 101 20.14 4.53 -29.33
N GLU A 102 20.56 4.95 -30.53
CA GLU A 102 21.24 6.23 -30.75
C GLU A 102 20.35 7.45 -30.47
N ASP A 103 19.03 7.32 -30.64
CA ASP A 103 18.09 8.42 -30.43
C ASP A 103 17.90 8.71 -28.93
N LYS A 104 18.06 7.70 -28.06
CA LYS A 104 17.90 7.81 -26.60
C LYS A 104 19.21 8.01 -25.86
N LEU A 105 20.29 7.39 -26.31
CA LEU A 105 21.56 7.32 -25.61
C LEU A 105 22.65 8.23 -26.19
N GLY A 106 22.38 8.88 -27.32
CA GLY A 106 23.35 9.66 -28.05
C GLY A 106 24.15 8.83 -29.04
N LYS A 107 25.08 9.47 -29.78
CA LYS A 107 25.82 8.82 -30.86
C LYS A 107 27.33 8.75 -30.61
N GLY A 108 27.94 7.69 -31.08
CA GLY A 108 29.39 7.55 -31.07
C GLY A 108 30.00 7.66 -29.68
N LYS A 109 30.85 8.67 -29.45
CA LYS A 109 31.56 8.84 -28.18
C LYS A 109 30.62 9.20 -27.02
N GLU A 110 29.55 9.93 -27.27
CA GLU A 110 28.57 10.28 -26.25
C GLU A 110 27.90 9.04 -25.64
N MET A 111 27.42 8.12 -26.49
CA MET A 111 26.85 6.83 -26.05
C MET A 111 27.90 6.01 -25.29
N GLN A 112 29.12 5.92 -25.83
CA GLN A 112 30.23 5.19 -25.21
C GLN A 112 30.52 5.69 -23.79
N ASP A 113 30.63 7.01 -23.62
CA ASP A 113 30.93 7.63 -22.33
C ASP A 113 29.74 7.43 -21.35
N ARG A 114 28.51 7.67 -21.81
CA ARG A 114 27.29 7.49 -21.02
C ARG A 114 27.12 6.06 -20.52
N LEU A 115 27.24 5.08 -21.40
CA LEU A 115 27.13 3.66 -21.00
C LEU A 115 28.29 3.21 -20.11
N SER A 116 29.51 3.70 -20.36
CA SER A 116 30.66 3.42 -19.49
C SER A 116 30.46 3.98 -18.08
N ASN A 117 29.91 5.20 -17.97
CA ASN A 117 29.59 5.83 -16.68
C ASN A 117 28.46 5.07 -15.95
N LEU A 118 27.40 4.65 -16.67
CA LEU A 118 26.34 3.82 -16.11
C LEU A 118 26.89 2.53 -15.50
N VAL A 119 27.72 1.80 -16.25
CA VAL A 119 28.33 0.57 -15.74
C VAL A 119 29.22 0.87 -14.53
N ALA A 120 30.00 1.96 -14.55
CA ALA A 120 30.86 2.35 -13.44
C ALA A 120 30.09 2.67 -12.15
N ILE A 121 28.88 3.23 -12.24
CA ILE A 121 28.01 3.46 -11.07
C ILE A 121 27.66 2.14 -10.39
N PHE A 122 27.28 1.11 -11.16
CA PHE A 122 26.94 -0.21 -10.63
C PHE A 122 28.17 -1.05 -10.23
N GLU A 123 29.37 -0.68 -10.68
CA GLU A 123 30.63 -1.31 -10.27
C GLU A 123 31.09 -0.87 -8.86
N ASN A 124 30.45 0.17 -8.31
CA ASN A 124 30.79 0.68 -6.97
C ASN A 124 30.81 -0.48 -5.94
N PRO A 125 31.95 -0.67 -5.20
CA PRO A 125 32.05 -1.71 -4.17
C PRO A 125 30.99 -1.62 -3.06
N GLY A 126 30.39 -0.43 -2.88
CA GLY A 126 29.24 -0.23 -1.99
C GLY A 126 27.97 -0.93 -2.48
N LEU A 127 27.89 -1.35 -3.77
CA LEU A 127 26.76 -2.06 -4.36
C LEU A 127 27.03 -3.57 -4.50
N ASP A 128 27.54 -4.20 -3.47
CA ASP A 128 27.72 -5.66 -3.41
C ASP A 128 26.44 -6.36 -2.92
N PHE A 129 25.76 -7.05 -3.83
CA PHE A 129 24.53 -7.81 -3.53
C PHE A 129 24.78 -9.26 -3.15
N SER A 130 26.02 -9.76 -3.13
CA SER A 130 26.34 -11.16 -2.75
C SER A 130 25.89 -11.50 -1.32
N ARG A 131 25.76 -10.50 -0.45
CA ARG A 131 25.36 -10.62 0.96
C ARG A 131 24.06 -9.86 1.30
N ASN A 132 23.12 -9.83 0.39
CA ASN A 132 21.89 -9.00 0.47
C ASN A 132 20.93 -9.33 1.64
N ARG A 133 21.18 -10.34 2.43
CA ARG A 133 20.47 -10.59 3.71
C ARG A 133 21.30 -10.12 4.90
N ALA A 134 21.53 -8.82 4.99
CA ALA A 134 21.84 -8.22 6.27
C ALA A 134 20.52 -7.99 7.01
N GLU A 135 20.21 -8.87 7.96
CA GLU A 135 19.20 -8.65 9.01
C GLU A 135 17.71 -8.59 8.61
N GLY A 136 17.28 -9.27 7.54
CA GLY A 136 15.85 -9.37 7.22
C GLY A 136 15.26 -8.22 6.39
N ASP A 137 16.05 -7.21 6.02
CA ASP A 137 15.64 -6.13 5.10
C ASP A 137 15.99 -6.51 3.66
N ASP A 138 15.00 -6.51 2.78
CA ASP A 138 15.19 -6.62 1.34
C ASP A 138 15.57 -5.25 0.75
N LEU A 139 16.85 -4.91 0.88
CA LEU A 139 17.38 -3.61 0.42
C LEU A 139 17.18 -3.38 -1.08
N LEU A 140 17.19 -4.46 -1.86
CA LEU A 140 17.07 -4.34 -3.31
C LEU A 140 15.61 -4.16 -3.75
N GLY A 141 14.68 -4.87 -3.13
CA GLY A 141 13.27 -4.63 -3.35
C GLY A 141 12.86 -3.23 -2.93
N ASP A 142 13.38 -2.75 -1.81
CA ASP A 142 13.16 -1.36 -1.39
C ASP A 142 13.73 -0.35 -2.41
N ALA A 143 14.89 -0.65 -3.02
CA ALA A 143 15.47 0.20 -4.06
C ALA A 143 14.65 0.19 -5.34
N TYR A 144 14.17 -0.99 -5.74
CA TYR A 144 13.28 -1.14 -6.87
C TYR A 144 11.95 -0.38 -6.63
N GLU A 145 11.34 -0.53 -5.47
CA GLU A 145 10.16 0.25 -5.08
C GLU A 145 10.44 1.76 -5.08
N TYR A 146 11.62 2.16 -4.60
CA TYR A 146 12.05 3.56 -4.61
C TYR A 146 12.08 4.14 -6.04
N LEU A 147 12.68 3.41 -6.99
CA LEU A 147 12.71 3.82 -8.40
C LEU A 147 11.31 3.89 -9.00
N MET A 148 10.50 2.86 -8.79
CA MET A 148 9.13 2.82 -9.30
C MET A 148 8.29 3.97 -8.75
N ARG A 149 8.48 4.32 -7.48
CA ARG A 149 7.83 5.46 -6.84
C ARG A 149 8.23 6.78 -7.50
N HIS A 150 9.51 7.00 -7.76
CA HIS A 150 10.00 8.22 -8.40
C HIS A 150 9.56 8.35 -9.85
N PHE A 151 9.66 7.28 -10.63
CA PHE A 151 9.22 7.29 -12.02
C PHE A 151 7.72 7.45 -12.18
N ALA A 152 6.91 6.89 -11.28
CA ALA A 152 5.47 7.14 -11.26
C ALA A 152 5.13 8.60 -10.99
N THR A 153 5.99 9.32 -10.27
CA THR A 153 5.79 10.75 -9.95
C THR A 153 6.20 11.65 -11.12
N GLU A 154 7.28 11.33 -11.82
CA GLU A 154 7.85 12.17 -12.90
C GLU A 154 7.11 11.98 -14.23
N SER A 155 6.61 10.80 -14.54
CA SER A 155 6.04 10.49 -15.86
C SER A 155 4.71 11.18 -16.16
N GLY A 156 4.01 11.73 -15.17
CA GLY A 156 2.75 12.48 -15.32
C GLY A 156 1.61 11.76 -16.07
N LYS A 157 1.91 10.65 -16.73
CA LYS A 157 1.02 9.87 -17.59
C LYS A 157 0.31 8.73 -16.89
N SER A 158 0.81 8.28 -15.75
CA SER A 158 0.23 7.14 -15.05
C SER A 158 -0.78 7.62 -14.01
N LYS A 159 -2.04 7.40 -14.29
CA LYS A 159 -3.19 7.64 -13.40
C LYS A 159 -3.19 6.71 -12.17
N GLY A 160 -2.12 6.65 -11.40
CA GLY A 160 -2.02 5.78 -10.22
C GLY A 160 -1.90 4.28 -10.54
N GLN A 161 -1.68 3.92 -11.80
CA GLN A 161 -1.80 2.54 -12.30
C GLN A 161 -0.61 1.62 -11.99
N PHE A 162 0.55 2.15 -11.59
CA PHE A 162 1.78 1.34 -11.54
C PHE A 162 2.31 1.03 -10.15
N TYR A 163 1.82 1.70 -9.12
CA TYR A 163 2.37 1.52 -7.78
C TYR A 163 1.33 1.73 -6.69
N THR A 164 1.15 0.72 -5.85
CA THR A 164 0.37 0.83 -4.62
C THR A 164 1.30 1.20 -3.47
N PRO A 165 1.05 2.28 -2.70
CA PRO A 165 1.90 2.63 -1.56
C PRO A 165 2.09 1.44 -0.62
N ALA A 166 3.33 1.21 -0.19
CA ALA A 166 3.69 0.03 0.62
C ALA A 166 2.87 -0.08 1.92
N GLU A 167 2.54 1.07 2.53
CA GLU A 167 1.69 1.13 3.71
C GLU A 167 0.25 0.68 3.44
N VAL A 168 -0.31 1.00 2.26
CA VAL A 168 -1.65 0.55 1.84
C VAL A 168 -1.62 -0.95 1.55
N SER A 169 -0.60 -1.43 0.86
CA SER A 169 -0.40 -2.86 0.61
C SER A 169 -0.33 -3.67 1.91
N ARG A 170 0.37 -3.16 2.93
CA ARG A 170 0.42 -3.77 4.26
C ARG A 170 -0.92 -3.80 4.97
N VAL A 171 -1.71 -2.72 4.86
CA VAL A 171 -3.09 -2.72 5.40
C VAL A 171 -3.89 -3.82 4.73
N MET A 172 -3.88 -3.90 3.39
CA MET A 172 -4.63 -4.91 2.65
C MET A 172 -4.24 -6.33 3.05
N ALA A 173 -2.95 -6.63 3.08
CA ALA A 173 -2.43 -7.94 3.48
C ALA A 173 -2.91 -8.37 4.88
N LYS A 174 -2.86 -7.45 5.84
CA LYS A 174 -3.28 -7.74 7.22
C LYS A 174 -4.78 -7.90 7.38
N VAL A 175 -5.60 -7.07 6.74
CA VAL A 175 -7.06 -7.12 6.89
C VAL A 175 -7.70 -8.33 6.21
N ILE A 176 -7.08 -8.92 5.18
CA ILE A 176 -7.52 -10.20 4.59
C ILE A 176 -7.09 -11.40 5.42
N GLY A 177 -6.19 -11.22 6.39
CA GLY A 177 -5.75 -12.27 7.30
C GLY A 177 -4.84 -13.31 6.67
N ILE A 178 -4.08 -12.97 5.63
CA ILE A 178 -3.18 -13.90 4.93
C ILE A 178 -2.07 -14.44 5.83
N GLY A 179 -1.72 -13.73 6.91
CA GLY A 179 -0.79 -14.21 7.93
C GLY A 179 -1.23 -15.51 8.64
N ALA A 180 -2.49 -15.92 8.47
CA ALA A 180 -2.98 -17.22 8.95
C ALA A 180 -2.71 -18.38 7.98
N ALA A 181 -2.19 -18.13 6.78
CA ALA A 181 -1.84 -19.16 5.80
C ALA A 181 -0.74 -20.09 6.35
N LYS A 182 -0.98 -21.41 6.31
CA LYS A 182 -0.09 -22.43 6.88
C LYS A 182 0.40 -23.45 5.85
N SER A 183 -0.12 -23.40 4.63
CA SER A 183 0.22 -24.34 3.56
C SER A 183 0.85 -23.62 2.37
N ALA A 184 1.84 -24.23 1.76
CA ALA A 184 2.43 -23.78 0.50
C ALA A 184 1.44 -23.85 -0.68
N ASP A 185 0.38 -24.67 -0.57
CA ASP A 185 -0.70 -24.76 -1.55
C ASP A 185 -1.66 -23.56 -1.51
N THR A 186 -1.53 -22.70 -0.49
CA THR A 186 -2.30 -21.47 -0.42
C THR A 186 -1.96 -20.58 -1.61
N THR A 187 -2.98 -20.04 -2.25
CA THR A 187 -2.86 -19.26 -3.47
C THR A 187 -3.26 -17.81 -3.26
N ILE A 188 -2.49 -16.88 -3.82
CA ILE A 188 -2.86 -15.46 -3.93
C ILE A 188 -2.85 -15.02 -5.38
N TYR A 189 -3.79 -14.14 -5.75
CA TYR A 189 -3.96 -13.63 -7.11
C TYR A 189 -4.17 -12.12 -7.14
N ASP A 190 -3.57 -11.46 -8.12
CA ASP A 190 -3.88 -10.07 -8.50
C ASP A 190 -4.15 -10.00 -10.01
N PRO A 191 -5.37 -9.67 -10.44
CA PRO A 191 -5.72 -9.55 -11.86
C PRO A 191 -5.15 -8.29 -12.54
N THR A 192 -4.57 -7.37 -11.80
CA THR A 192 -4.02 -6.09 -12.28
C THR A 192 -2.72 -5.77 -11.55
N CYS A 193 -1.81 -6.74 -11.53
CA CYS A 193 -0.72 -6.78 -10.56
C CYS A 193 0.31 -5.63 -10.69
N GLY A 194 0.29 -4.88 -11.79
CA GLY A 194 1.24 -3.79 -12.00
C GLY A 194 2.69 -4.27 -11.85
N SER A 195 3.46 -3.59 -11.01
CA SER A 195 4.82 -4.02 -10.61
C SER A 195 4.87 -5.22 -9.66
N SER A 196 3.72 -5.76 -9.26
CA SER A 196 3.54 -6.82 -8.26
C SER A 196 3.92 -6.46 -6.83
N SER A 197 4.16 -5.18 -6.52
CA SER A 197 4.51 -4.74 -5.15
C SER A 197 3.41 -5.10 -4.14
N LEU A 198 2.13 -4.99 -4.51
CA LEU A 198 1.01 -5.39 -3.65
C LEU A 198 1.02 -6.91 -3.39
N LEU A 199 1.21 -7.72 -4.42
CA LEU A 199 1.32 -9.19 -4.29
C LEU A 199 2.48 -9.60 -3.38
N LEU A 200 3.64 -8.97 -3.55
CA LEU A 200 4.83 -9.23 -2.73
C LEU A 200 4.56 -8.93 -1.26
N LYS A 201 4.03 -7.74 -0.95
CA LYS A 201 3.71 -7.38 0.44
C LYS A 201 2.66 -8.28 1.07
N ALA A 202 1.71 -8.78 0.27
CA ALA A 202 0.73 -9.75 0.74
C ALA A 202 1.36 -11.14 0.96
N ALA A 203 2.22 -11.60 0.04
CA ALA A 203 2.94 -12.87 0.20
C ALA A 203 3.93 -12.85 1.38
N ASP A 204 4.61 -11.73 1.62
CA ASP A 204 5.53 -11.55 2.76
C ASP A 204 4.81 -11.61 4.13
N GLU A 205 3.54 -11.25 4.20
CA GLU A 205 2.76 -11.35 5.43
C GLU A 205 2.37 -12.80 5.77
N ALA A 206 2.41 -13.73 4.80
CA ALA A 206 2.14 -15.15 5.02
C ALA A 206 3.28 -15.78 5.84
N GLN A 207 2.94 -16.74 6.73
CA GLN A 207 3.93 -17.44 7.57
C GLN A 207 4.78 -18.48 6.80
N VAL A 208 4.33 -18.86 5.63
CA VAL A 208 4.96 -19.82 4.73
C VAL A 208 5.02 -19.25 3.32
N LYS A 209 5.95 -19.74 2.50
CA LYS A 209 5.93 -19.42 1.06
C LYS A 209 4.66 -19.98 0.43
N ILE A 210 3.90 -19.14 -0.24
CA ILE A 210 2.62 -19.46 -0.88
C ILE A 210 2.74 -19.33 -2.40
N SER A 211 1.78 -19.87 -3.14
CA SER A 211 1.74 -19.79 -4.60
C SER A 211 1.17 -18.43 -5.05
N VAL A 212 1.97 -17.67 -5.81
CA VAL A 212 1.65 -16.29 -6.24
C VAL A 212 1.31 -16.26 -7.72
N TYR A 213 0.18 -15.68 -8.05
CA TYR A 213 -0.34 -15.53 -9.41
C TYR A 213 -0.66 -14.05 -9.69
N GLY A 214 -0.23 -13.57 -10.85
CA GLY A 214 -0.54 -12.20 -11.29
C GLY A 214 -0.91 -12.15 -12.76
N GLN A 215 -1.69 -11.15 -13.14
CA GLN A 215 -1.93 -10.83 -14.54
C GLN A 215 -1.78 -9.34 -14.76
N GLU A 216 -1.07 -8.94 -15.84
CA GLU A 216 -0.82 -7.54 -16.19
C GLU A 216 -0.95 -7.38 -17.71
N MET A 217 -1.66 -6.33 -18.14
CA MET A 217 -1.92 -6.08 -19.56
C MET A 217 -0.71 -5.47 -20.28
N ASP A 218 -0.01 -4.55 -19.62
CA ASP A 218 1.14 -3.85 -20.22
C ASP A 218 2.39 -4.73 -20.20
N ASN A 219 3.03 -4.86 -21.36
CA ASN A 219 4.18 -5.77 -21.52
C ASN A 219 5.38 -5.37 -20.67
N ALA A 220 5.73 -4.06 -20.66
CA ALA A 220 6.88 -3.58 -19.89
C ALA A 220 6.63 -3.72 -18.38
N THR A 221 5.41 -3.43 -17.94
CA THR A 221 5.00 -3.57 -16.54
C THR A 221 4.97 -5.03 -16.09
N ALA A 222 4.50 -5.96 -16.94
CA ALA A 222 4.54 -7.40 -16.66
C ALA A 222 5.99 -7.92 -16.56
N ALA A 223 6.90 -7.42 -17.40
CA ALA A 223 8.33 -7.71 -17.32
C ALA A 223 8.94 -7.21 -16.01
N LEU A 224 8.61 -5.98 -15.62
CA LEU A 224 9.02 -5.41 -14.33
C LEU A 224 8.49 -6.24 -13.14
N ALA A 225 7.24 -6.69 -13.21
CA ALA A 225 6.66 -7.56 -12.18
C ALA A 225 7.43 -8.87 -12.00
N ARG A 226 7.82 -9.52 -13.10
CA ARG A 226 8.63 -10.75 -13.06
C ARG A 226 10.01 -10.50 -12.46
N MET A 227 10.69 -9.45 -12.87
CA MET A 227 11.97 -9.04 -12.27
C MET A 227 11.81 -8.80 -10.76
N ASN A 228 10.78 -8.07 -10.36
CA ASN A 228 10.50 -7.76 -8.96
C ASN A 228 10.28 -9.04 -8.12
N MET A 229 9.54 -10.02 -8.64
CA MET A 229 9.35 -11.32 -7.98
C MET A 229 10.67 -12.06 -7.76
N ILE A 230 11.57 -12.08 -8.74
CA ILE A 230 12.89 -12.72 -8.64
C ILE A 230 13.76 -11.99 -7.60
N LEU A 231 13.76 -10.66 -7.62
CA LEU A 231 14.54 -9.83 -6.71
C LEU A 231 14.13 -10.04 -5.25
N HIS A 232 12.86 -10.31 -5.00
CA HIS A 232 12.30 -10.61 -3.67
C HIS A 232 12.29 -12.11 -3.31
N ASP A 233 13.16 -12.91 -3.94
CA ASP A 233 13.27 -14.35 -3.67
C ASP A 233 11.95 -15.14 -3.85
N ASN A 234 11.14 -14.72 -4.84
CA ASN A 234 9.87 -15.33 -5.21
C ASN A 234 9.84 -15.76 -6.71
N PRO A 235 10.86 -16.53 -7.17
CA PRO A 235 10.99 -16.87 -8.59
C PRO A 235 9.92 -17.82 -9.10
N SER A 236 9.20 -18.51 -8.18
CA SER A 236 8.08 -19.40 -8.50
C SER A 236 6.76 -18.65 -8.75
N ALA A 237 6.73 -17.33 -8.54
CA ALA A 237 5.56 -16.53 -8.87
C ALA A 237 5.31 -16.52 -10.37
N VAL A 238 4.06 -16.68 -10.78
CA VAL A 238 3.69 -16.72 -12.18
C VAL A 238 2.93 -15.45 -12.56
N ILE A 239 3.57 -14.61 -13.33
CA ILE A 239 2.99 -13.38 -13.85
C ILE A 239 2.71 -13.54 -15.34
N TRP A 240 1.44 -13.43 -15.72
CA TRP A 240 0.99 -13.57 -17.10
C TRP A 240 0.72 -12.19 -17.72
N LYS A 241 1.16 -12.03 -18.96
CA LYS A 241 0.93 -10.80 -19.74
C LYS A 241 -0.30 -10.95 -20.60
N ASP A 242 -1.42 -10.41 -20.16
CA ASP A 242 -2.64 -10.24 -20.95
C ASP A 242 -3.69 -9.40 -20.18
N ASN A 243 -4.78 -9.02 -20.86
CA ASN A 243 -5.91 -8.32 -20.25
C ASN A 243 -6.80 -9.31 -19.47
N SER A 244 -6.90 -9.12 -18.16
CA SER A 244 -7.65 -10.01 -17.25
C SER A 244 -9.17 -10.02 -17.51
N LEU A 245 -9.70 -8.95 -18.11
CA LEU A 245 -11.13 -8.89 -18.42
C LEU A 245 -11.45 -9.60 -19.74
N SER A 246 -10.72 -9.32 -20.82
CA SER A 246 -10.98 -9.92 -22.13
C SER A 246 -10.32 -11.29 -22.31
N SER A 247 -9.18 -11.51 -21.67
CA SER A 247 -8.34 -12.71 -21.84
C SER A 247 -7.83 -13.23 -20.48
N PRO A 248 -8.71 -13.62 -19.55
CA PRO A 248 -8.26 -14.18 -18.28
C PRO A 248 -7.47 -15.48 -18.52
N HIS A 249 -6.25 -15.54 -18.00
CA HIS A 249 -5.34 -16.67 -18.22
C HIS A 249 -5.65 -17.84 -17.31
N TRP A 250 -5.90 -17.57 -16.05
CA TRP A 250 -6.03 -18.59 -15.00
C TRP A 250 -7.39 -19.28 -15.07
N LYS A 251 -7.39 -20.53 -15.56
CA LYS A 251 -8.59 -21.35 -15.77
C LYS A 251 -8.40 -22.75 -15.18
N GLU A 252 -9.48 -23.34 -14.75
CA GLU A 252 -9.57 -24.76 -14.42
C GLU A 252 -9.67 -25.60 -15.70
N LYS A 253 -9.51 -26.93 -15.57
CA LYS A 253 -9.57 -27.86 -16.70
C LYS A 253 -10.90 -27.86 -17.44
N ASP A 254 -11.97 -27.46 -16.76
CA ASP A 254 -13.34 -27.34 -17.31
C ASP A 254 -13.61 -25.98 -17.95
N GLY A 255 -12.62 -25.11 -18.03
CA GLY A 255 -12.72 -23.79 -18.65
C GLY A 255 -13.24 -22.69 -17.73
N ARG A 256 -13.67 -23.00 -16.50
CA ARG A 256 -14.03 -21.98 -15.49
C ARG A 256 -12.81 -21.20 -15.05
N LEU A 257 -13.01 -19.98 -14.53
CA LEU A 257 -11.92 -19.26 -13.89
C LEU A 257 -11.37 -20.04 -12.69
N LYS A 258 -10.05 -20.07 -12.57
CA LYS A 258 -9.39 -20.60 -11.38
C LYS A 258 -9.78 -19.76 -10.16
N ALA A 259 -10.11 -20.44 -9.07
CA ALA A 259 -10.44 -19.79 -7.81
C ALA A 259 -9.24 -19.84 -6.84
N PHE A 260 -8.98 -18.71 -6.18
CA PHE A 260 -7.85 -18.49 -5.30
C PHE A 260 -8.30 -18.32 -3.83
N ASP A 261 -7.40 -18.63 -2.90
CA ASP A 261 -7.66 -18.46 -1.46
C ASP A 261 -7.68 -16.98 -1.08
N TYR A 262 -6.77 -16.20 -1.67
CA TYR A 262 -6.68 -14.76 -1.47
C TYR A 262 -6.63 -14.03 -2.81
N VAL A 263 -7.29 -12.87 -2.86
CA VAL A 263 -7.22 -11.97 -4.02
C VAL A 263 -6.99 -10.54 -3.53
N VAL A 264 -5.98 -9.88 -4.08
CA VAL A 264 -5.71 -8.46 -3.82
C VAL A 264 -5.63 -7.73 -5.15
N ALA A 265 -6.08 -6.48 -5.20
CA ALA A 265 -5.97 -5.70 -6.42
C ALA A 265 -6.02 -4.18 -6.17
N ASN A 266 -5.28 -3.45 -7.00
CA ASN A 266 -5.45 -2.02 -7.21
C ASN A 266 -5.70 -1.77 -8.70
N PRO A 267 -6.92 -2.04 -9.21
CA PRO A 267 -7.22 -1.90 -10.61
C PRO A 267 -7.19 -0.43 -11.06
N PRO A 268 -7.03 -0.17 -12.37
CA PRO A 268 -7.08 1.19 -12.89
C PRO A 268 -8.46 1.82 -12.63
N PHE A 269 -8.45 3.04 -12.03
CA PHE A 269 -9.69 3.71 -11.64
C PHE A 269 -10.47 4.22 -12.86
N SER A 270 -11.79 3.99 -12.84
CA SER A 270 -12.75 4.52 -13.82
C SER A 270 -12.35 4.24 -15.27
N THR A 271 -11.90 3.02 -15.54
CA THR A 271 -11.48 2.57 -16.87
C THR A 271 -12.65 2.65 -17.83
N LYS A 272 -12.47 3.42 -18.89
CA LYS A 272 -13.43 3.49 -20.02
C LYS A 272 -13.20 2.31 -20.96
N ALA A 273 -14.27 1.92 -21.65
CA ALA A 273 -14.21 0.84 -22.65
C ALA A 273 -13.54 -0.46 -22.11
N TRP A 274 -13.81 -0.77 -20.85
CA TRP A 274 -13.29 -1.95 -20.14
C TRP A 274 -13.69 -3.28 -20.80
N SER A 275 -14.78 -3.28 -21.58
CA SER A 275 -15.32 -4.47 -22.29
C SER A 275 -14.72 -4.66 -23.68
N ASN A 276 -13.72 -3.85 -24.08
CA ASN A 276 -13.07 -4.05 -25.38
C ASN A 276 -12.47 -5.46 -25.49
N GLY A 277 -12.81 -6.15 -26.56
CA GLY A 277 -12.32 -7.51 -26.86
C GLY A 277 -13.16 -8.65 -26.31
N PHE A 278 -14.31 -8.37 -25.65
CA PHE A 278 -15.28 -9.40 -25.25
C PHE A 278 -16.69 -8.80 -25.07
N ASP A 279 -17.71 -9.68 -25.07
CA ASP A 279 -19.09 -9.30 -24.84
C ASP A 279 -19.50 -9.63 -23.39
N PRO A 280 -19.79 -8.64 -22.55
CA PRO A 280 -20.19 -8.87 -21.17
C PRO A 280 -21.55 -9.57 -21.00
N GLU A 281 -22.47 -9.46 -22.01
CA GLU A 281 -23.77 -10.13 -21.99
C GLU A 281 -23.63 -11.64 -22.18
N HIS A 282 -22.59 -12.07 -22.89
CA HIS A 282 -22.26 -13.46 -23.16
C HIS A 282 -20.95 -13.90 -22.48
N ASP A 283 -20.72 -13.42 -21.26
CA ASP A 283 -19.49 -13.74 -20.51
C ASP A 283 -19.39 -15.23 -20.18
N LEU A 284 -18.40 -15.89 -20.76
CA LEU A 284 -18.17 -17.34 -20.61
C LEU A 284 -17.90 -17.78 -19.16
N TYR A 285 -17.56 -16.84 -18.29
CA TYR A 285 -17.15 -17.12 -16.91
C TYR A 285 -18.21 -16.79 -15.87
N GLY A 286 -19.37 -16.24 -16.29
CA GLY A 286 -20.46 -15.83 -15.41
C GLY A 286 -20.06 -14.72 -14.42
N ARG A 287 -19.17 -13.80 -14.84
CA ARG A 287 -18.70 -12.73 -13.96
C ARG A 287 -19.75 -11.67 -13.71
N PHE A 288 -20.64 -11.45 -14.69
CA PHE A 288 -21.59 -10.34 -14.70
C PHE A 288 -23.02 -10.76 -14.35
N GLU A 289 -23.19 -11.89 -13.67
CA GLU A 289 -24.50 -12.36 -13.18
C GLU A 289 -25.17 -11.36 -12.21
N ASP A 290 -24.39 -10.55 -11.50
CA ASP A 290 -24.88 -9.51 -10.60
C ASP A 290 -25.23 -8.20 -11.30
N GLY A 291 -24.98 -8.10 -12.60
CA GLY A 291 -25.23 -6.96 -13.47
C GLY A 291 -23.99 -6.56 -14.27
N ILE A 292 -24.23 -5.90 -15.40
CA ILE A 292 -23.16 -5.43 -16.31
C ILE A 292 -22.81 -3.99 -15.97
N PRO A 293 -21.53 -3.70 -15.62
CA PRO A 293 -21.10 -2.34 -15.31
C PRO A 293 -21.27 -1.37 -16.49
N PRO A 294 -21.44 -0.06 -16.24
CA PRO A 294 -21.55 0.91 -17.32
C PRO A 294 -20.28 0.94 -18.18
N GLN A 295 -20.42 1.06 -19.49
CA GLN A 295 -19.28 1.11 -20.43
C GLN A 295 -18.25 2.20 -20.08
N LYS A 296 -18.70 3.30 -19.49
CA LYS A 296 -17.85 4.45 -19.13
C LYS A 296 -17.04 4.22 -17.85
N ASN A 297 -17.30 3.11 -17.12
CA ASN A 297 -16.70 2.90 -15.79
C ASN A 297 -16.57 1.41 -15.45
N GLY A 298 -15.34 0.90 -15.54
CA GLY A 298 -15.01 -0.50 -15.31
C GLY A 298 -14.69 -0.88 -13.86
N ASP A 299 -14.89 0.00 -12.89
CA ASP A 299 -14.53 -0.28 -11.48
C ASP A 299 -15.20 -1.58 -11.00
N TYR A 300 -16.50 -1.75 -11.26
CA TYR A 300 -17.22 -2.96 -10.91
C TYR A 300 -16.86 -4.18 -11.78
N ALA A 301 -16.37 -3.99 -13.01
CA ALA A 301 -15.94 -5.12 -13.83
C ALA A 301 -14.77 -5.86 -13.19
N PHE A 302 -13.81 -5.13 -12.65
CA PHE A 302 -12.70 -5.71 -11.88
C PHE A 302 -13.18 -6.34 -10.57
N LEU A 303 -14.09 -5.69 -9.83
CA LEU A 303 -14.63 -6.24 -8.59
C LEU A 303 -15.37 -7.57 -8.83
N LEU A 304 -16.17 -7.65 -9.88
CA LEU A 304 -16.90 -8.87 -10.26
C LEU A 304 -15.96 -9.98 -10.74
N HIS A 305 -14.91 -9.63 -11.51
CA HIS A 305 -13.85 -10.58 -11.87
C HIS A 305 -13.13 -11.14 -10.64
N ILE A 306 -12.78 -10.27 -9.68
CA ILE A 306 -12.17 -10.66 -8.39
C ILE A 306 -13.08 -11.62 -7.64
N LEU A 307 -14.36 -11.27 -7.48
CA LEU A 307 -15.34 -12.12 -6.81
C LEU A 307 -15.45 -13.50 -7.49
N ARG A 308 -15.46 -13.55 -8.82
CA ARG A 308 -15.53 -14.83 -9.55
C ARG A 308 -14.25 -15.66 -9.40
N SER A 309 -13.10 -15.00 -9.20
CA SER A 309 -11.79 -15.63 -8.99
C SER A 309 -11.51 -16.02 -7.53
N MET A 310 -12.45 -15.88 -6.61
CA MET A 310 -12.31 -16.26 -5.21
C MET A 310 -12.98 -17.61 -4.94
N LYS A 311 -12.30 -18.47 -4.15
CA LYS A 311 -12.90 -19.70 -3.60
C LYS A 311 -14.13 -19.37 -2.73
N SER A 312 -14.95 -20.36 -2.40
CA SER A 312 -16.10 -20.21 -1.49
C SER A 312 -15.70 -19.77 -0.08
N THR A 313 -14.46 -20.05 0.33
CA THR A 313 -13.83 -19.59 1.58
C THR A 313 -12.82 -18.45 1.33
N GLY A 314 -12.77 -17.94 0.10
CA GLY A 314 -11.78 -16.96 -0.33
C GLY A 314 -11.96 -15.61 0.32
N LYS A 315 -10.85 -14.91 0.57
CA LYS A 315 -10.79 -13.56 1.12
C LYS A 315 -10.07 -12.63 0.16
N GLY A 316 -10.46 -11.36 0.15
CA GLY A 316 -9.82 -10.41 -0.76
C GLY A 316 -9.90 -8.98 -0.27
N ALA A 317 -9.08 -8.13 -0.89
CA ALA A 317 -9.14 -6.69 -0.70
C ALA A 317 -8.90 -6.00 -2.05
N VAL A 318 -9.72 -5.01 -2.35
CA VAL A 318 -9.59 -4.24 -3.59
C VAL A 318 -9.66 -2.75 -3.29
N ILE A 319 -8.76 -1.99 -3.92
CA ILE A 319 -8.75 -0.54 -3.85
C ILE A 319 -9.62 0.00 -4.98
N LEU A 320 -10.60 0.82 -4.65
CA LEU A 320 -11.50 1.44 -5.62
C LEU A 320 -11.76 2.91 -5.24
N PRO A 321 -12.12 3.77 -6.20
CA PRO A 321 -12.49 5.15 -5.91
C PRO A 321 -13.80 5.20 -5.12
N HIS A 322 -13.95 6.19 -4.22
CA HIS A 322 -15.15 6.32 -3.37
C HIS A 322 -16.48 6.31 -4.16
N GLY A 323 -16.46 6.72 -5.45
CA GLY A 323 -17.65 6.69 -6.29
C GLY A 323 -18.37 5.36 -6.33
N VAL A 324 -17.66 4.22 -6.25
CA VAL A 324 -18.27 2.88 -6.23
C VAL A 324 -19.23 2.68 -5.06
N LEU A 325 -19.04 3.42 -3.98
CA LEU A 325 -19.86 3.29 -2.78
C LEU A 325 -21.26 3.89 -2.92
N PHE A 326 -21.46 4.83 -3.86
CA PHE A 326 -22.72 5.59 -3.92
C PHE A 326 -23.26 5.89 -5.32
N ARG A 327 -22.50 5.64 -6.41
CA ARG A 327 -23.05 5.82 -7.76
C ARG A 327 -24.29 4.96 -7.95
N GLY A 328 -25.32 5.53 -8.58
CA GLY A 328 -26.62 4.88 -8.86
C GLY A 328 -26.62 4.09 -10.18
N GLY A 329 -27.83 3.79 -10.69
CA GLY A 329 -28.03 3.00 -11.91
C GLY A 329 -27.51 1.58 -11.75
N THR A 330 -26.97 1.00 -12.82
CA THR A 330 -26.46 -0.39 -12.82
C THR A 330 -25.38 -0.64 -11.76
N GLU A 331 -24.54 0.34 -11.42
CA GLU A 331 -23.57 0.18 -10.33
C GLU A 331 -24.28 0.04 -8.97
N GLY A 332 -25.40 0.74 -8.77
CA GLY A 332 -26.24 0.60 -7.57
C GLY A 332 -26.87 -0.80 -7.47
N GLU A 333 -27.33 -1.35 -8.57
CA GLU A 333 -27.90 -2.70 -8.63
C GLU A 333 -26.86 -3.78 -8.35
N ILE A 334 -25.68 -3.69 -8.99
CA ILE A 334 -24.55 -4.60 -8.72
C ILE A 334 -24.18 -4.55 -7.25
N ARG A 335 -24.05 -3.35 -6.69
CA ARG A 335 -23.70 -3.15 -5.28
C ARG A 335 -24.75 -3.79 -4.36
N ARG A 336 -26.03 -3.58 -4.62
CA ARG A 336 -27.13 -4.23 -3.89
C ARG A 336 -27.00 -5.76 -3.91
N ASN A 337 -26.76 -6.34 -5.07
CA ASN A 337 -26.65 -7.78 -5.23
C ASN A 337 -25.45 -8.37 -4.47
N ILE A 338 -24.29 -7.72 -4.53
CA ILE A 338 -23.09 -8.13 -3.79
C ILE A 338 -23.31 -8.03 -2.27
N ILE A 339 -23.97 -6.96 -1.80
CA ILE A 339 -24.30 -6.77 -0.38
C ILE A 339 -25.24 -7.87 0.12
N ARG A 340 -26.30 -8.18 -0.65
CA ARG A 340 -27.26 -9.24 -0.31
C ARG A 340 -26.63 -10.64 -0.26
N LYS A 341 -25.60 -10.89 -1.07
CA LYS A 341 -24.78 -12.12 -1.00
C LYS A 341 -23.84 -12.15 0.23
N GLY A 342 -23.74 -11.05 0.96
CA GLY A 342 -22.88 -10.94 2.14
C GLY A 342 -21.37 -10.94 1.84
N TYR A 343 -20.95 -10.67 0.61
CA TYR A 343 -19.53 -10.78 0.23
C TYR A 343 -18.63 -9.64 0.74
N ILE A 344 -19.22 -8.49 1.09
CA ILE A 344 -18.48 -7.35 1.64
C ILE A 344 -18.41 -7.51 3.16
N LYS A 345 -17.20 -7.77 3.68
CA LYS A 345 -16.93 -7.84 5.12
C LYS A 345 -16.81 -6.46 5.74
N GLY A 346 -16.17 -5.54 5.01
CA GLY A 346 -16.02 -4.18 5.50
C GLY A 346 -15.42 -3.25 4.46
N ILE A 347 -15.39 -1.96 4.81
CA ILE A 347 -14.91 -0.87 3.97
C ILE A 347 -14.01 0.04 4.79
N ILE A 348 -12.85 0.40 4.24
CA ILE A 348 -11.90 1.31 4.87
C ILE A 348 -11.73 2.52 3.96
N GLY A 349 -12.21 3.69 4.39
CA GLY A 349 -12.01 4.95 3.69
C GLY A 349 -10.61 5.48 3.96
N LEU A 350 -9.84 5.68 2.89
CA LEU A 350 -8.45 6.12 2.96
C LEU A 350 -8.33 7.66 2.88
N PRO A 351 -7.24 8.25 3.39
CA PRO A 351 -6.94 9.65 3.17
C PRO A 351 -6.85 10.00 1.66
N PRO A 352 -7.22 11.23 1.27
CA PRO A 352 -7.00 11.70 -0.11
C PRO A 352 -5.50 11.81 -0.42
N ASN A 353 -5.14 11.89 -1.69
CA ASN A 353 -3.76 12.09 -2.16
C ASN A 353 -2.74 11.04 -1.69
N LEU A 354 -3.14 9.80 -1.40
CA LEU A 354 -2.22 8.70 -1.10
C LEU A 354 -1.59 8.12 -2.37
N PHE A 355 -2.36 8.01 -3.44
CA PHE A 355 -1.94 7.33 -4.68
C PHE A 355 -1.21 8.27 -5.62
N TYR A 356 -0.17 7.77 -6.28
CA TYR A 356 0.56 8.53 -7.29
C TYR A 356 -0.31 8.75 -8.53
N GLY A 357 -0.15 9.90 -9.19
CA GLY A 357 -0.90 10.25 -10.40
C GLY A 357 -2.37 10.63 -10.19
N THR A 358 -2.92 10.53 -8.98
CA THR A 358 -4.30 10.95 -8.70
C THR A 358 -4.46 11.58 -7.31
N GLY A 359 -5.38 12.54 -7.20
CA GLY A 359 -5.82 13.09 -5.91
C GLY A 359 -7.14 12.50 -5.42
N ILE A 360 -7.72 11.56 -6.17
CA ILE A 360 -9.05 10.99 -5.92
C ILE A 360 -9.02 10.18 -4.61
N PRO A 361 -9.94 10.45 -3.66
CA PRO A 361 -10.10 9.61 -2.49
C PRO A 361 -10.47 8.17 -2.88
N ALA A 362 -9.81 7.21 -2.28
CA ALA A 362 -10.05 5.79 -2.50
C ALA A 362 -10.44 5.07 -1.21
N CYS A 363 -11.07 3.93 -1.36
CA CYS A 363 -11.38 3.03 -0.26
C CYS A 363 -10.86 1.62 -0.55
N ILE A 364 -10.63 0.84 0.51
CA ILE A 364 -10.40 -0.59 0.42
C ILE A 364 -11.73 -1.28 0.71
N ILE A 365 -12.23 -2.07 -0.26
CA ILE A 365 -13.36 -2.99 -0.04
C ILE A 365 -12.76 -4.34 0.35
N VAL A 366 -13.07 -4.79 1.56
CA VAL A 366 -12.61 -6.09 2.07
C VAL A 366 -13.70 -7.12 1.81
N LEU A 367 -13.33 -8.14 1.05
CA LEU A 367 -14.20 -9.23 0.61
C LEU A 367 -13.92 -10.49 1.44
N ASP A 368 -14.97 -11.19 1.82
CA ASP A 368 -14.85 -12.46 2.54
C ASP A 368 -16.08 -13.32 2.21
N LYS A 369 -15.87 -14.41 1.47
CA LYS A 369 -16.94 -15.34 1.10
C LYS A 369 -17.22 -16.37 2.19
N GLU A 370 -16.26 -16.55 3.13
CA GLU A 370 -16.46 -17.45 4.24
C GLU A 370 -17.56 -16.93 5.16
N ASN A 371 -18.53 -17.77 5.45
CA ASN A 371 -19.71 -17.41 6.28
C ASN A 371 -20.51 -16.20 5.76
N ALA A 372 -20.46 -15.92 4.47
CA ALA A 372 -21.12 -14.75 3.87
C ALA A 372 -22.65 -14.72 4.11
N ALA A 373 -23.32 -15.87 4.05
CA ALA A 373 -24.77 -15.99 4.27
C ALA A 373 -25.22 -15.58 5.70
N GLY A 374 -24.32 -15.67 6.68
CA GLY A 374 -24.59 -15.28 8.08
C GLY A 374 -24.21 -13.83 8.39
N ARG A 375 -23.71 -13.06 7.42
CA ARG A 375 -23.27 -11.68 7.68
C ARG A 375 -24.43 -10.73 7.82
N THR A 376 -24.48 -10.02 8.97
CA THR A 376 -25.60 -9.14 9.34
C THR A 376 -25.28 -7.65 9.16
N GLY A 377 -24.06 -7.32 8.78
CA GLY A 377 -23.62 -5.93 8.61
C GLY A 377 -22.27 -5.82 7.90
N ILE A 378 -21.87 -4.59 7.62
CA ILE A 378 -20.57 -4.22 7.02
C ILE A 378 -19.81 -3.36 8.02
N PHE A 379 -18.58 -3.77 8.36
CA PHE A 379 -17.75 -2.98 9.25
C PHE A 379 -17.08 -1.84 8.48
N MET A 380 -17.36 -0.60 8.88
CA MET A 380 -16.84 0.59 8.21
C MET A 380 -15.79 1.29 9.07
N VAL A 381 -14.70 1.72 8.43
CA VAL A 381 -13.63 2.51 9.03
C VAL A 381 -13.42 3.78 8.22
N ASN A 382 -13.50 4.94 8.88
CA ASN A 382 -13.17 6.23 8.30
C ASN A 382 -11.76 6.65 8.71
N ALA A 383 -10.76 6.26 7.92
CA ALA A 383 -9.36 6.61 8.17
C ALA A 383 -8.90 7.88 7.44
N SER A 384 -9.83 8.67 6.88
CA SER A 384 -9.54 9.83 6.04
C SER A 384 -8.65 10.91 6.68
N GLN A 385 -8.62 11.00 8.01
CA GLN A 385 -7.87 12.01 8.78
C GLN A 385 -6.51 11.53 9.30
N GLY A 386 -6.21 10.23 9.19
CA GLY A 386 -4.96 9.64 9.71
C GLY A 386 -3.84 9.62 8.68
N PHE A 387 -3.03 10.68 8.58
CA PHE A 387 -1.88 10.74 7.66
C PHE A 387 -0.86 11.79 8.06
N MET A 388 0.27 11.80 7.37
CA MET A 388 1.23 12.91 7.36
C MET A 388 1.45 13.39 5.93
N LYS A 389 1.85 14.65 5.78
CA LYS A 389 2.31 15.21 4.50
C LYS A 389 3.68 14.65 4.13
N ASP A 390 3.85 14.27 2.87
CA ASP A 390 5.10 13.84 2.26
C ASP A 390 5.21 14.51 0.88
N GLY A 391 5.73 15.71 0.85
CA GLY A 391 5.68 16.61 -0.32
C GLY A 391 4.24 16.92 -0.72
N ASN A 392 3.90 16.68 -2.00
CA ASN A 392 2.55 16.91 -2.53
C ASN A 392 1.58 15.78 -2.19
N LYS A 393 2.04 14.70 -1.53
CA LYS A 393 1.25 13.52 -1.22
C LYS A 393 0.99 13.40 0.27
N ASN A 394 0.02 12.58 0.60
CA ASN A 394 -0.20 12.10 1.94
C ASN A 394 0.42 10.69 2.08
N ARG A 395 0.84 10.34 3.28
CA ARG A 395 1.38 9.02 3.60
C ARG A 395 0.82 8.55 4.93
N LEU A 396 0.48 7.26 5.02
CA LEU A 396 0.12 6.65 6.29
C LEU A 396 1.38 6.44 7.15
N ARG A 397 1.32 6.87 8.40
CA ARG A 397 2.36 6.57 9.39
C ARG A 397 2.17 5.16 9.92
N HIS A 398 3.18 4.60 10.55
CA HIS A 398 3.05 3.29 11.21
C HIS A 398 1.90 3.24 12.20
N GLN A 399 1.67 4.30 12.97
CA GLN A 399 0.54 4.39 13.89
C GLN A 399 -0.82 4.38 13.21
N ASP A 400 -0.95 5.03 12.03
CA ASP A 400 -2.18 5.07 11.25
C ASP A 400 -2.49 3.68 10.69
N LEU A 401 -1.48 3.02 10.11
CA LEU A 401 -1.58 1.64 9.64
C LEU A 401 -2.00 0.71 10.77
N HIS A 402 -1.32 0.79 11.92
CA HIS A 402 -1.61 -0.06 13.06
C HIS A 402 -3.04 0.15 13.56
N LYS A 403 -3.49 1.41 13.68
CA LYS A 403 -4.86 1.76 14.09
C LYS A 403 -5.90 1.17 13.13
N ILE A 404 -5.70 1.34 11.81
CA ILE A 404 -6.62 0.80 10.79
C ILE A 404 -6.72 -0.73 10.94
N VAL A 405 -5.58 -1.41 10.99
CA VAL A 405 -5.53 -2.87 11.06
C VAL A 405 -6.14 -3.40 12.35
N ASP A 406 -5.75 -2.86 13.52
CA ASP A 406 -6.25 -3.31 14.81
C ASP A 406 -7.76 -3.10 14.94
N VAL A 407 -8.24 -1.90 14.60
CA VAL A 407 -9.67 -1.57 14.61
C VAL A 407 -10.47 -2.47 13.67
N PHE A 408 -9.98 -2.67 12.44
CA PHE A 408 -10.68 -3.47 11.44
C PHE A 408 -10.69 -4.97 11.79
N THR A 409 -9.56 -5.55 12.14
CA THR A 409 -9.45 -6.99 12.39
C THR A 409 -10.19 -7.42 13.64
N ARG A 410 -10.22 -6.57 14.66
CA ARG A 410 -10.93 -6.81 15.93
C ARG A 410 -12.35 -6.25 15.94
N GLN A 411 -12.77 -5.56 14.88
CA GLN A 411 -14.08 -4.89 14.74
C GLN A 411 -14.39 -3.98 15.93
N LEU A 412 -13.41 -3.15 16.33
CA LEU A 412 -13.56 -2.24 17.46
C LEU A 412 -14.33 -0.99 17.04
N GLU A 413 -15.50 -0.79 17.63
CA GLU A 413 -16.25 0.44 17.40
C GLU A 413 -15.60 1.63 18.11
N SER A 414 -15.50 2.73 17.41
CA SER A 414 -14.92 3.98 17.92
C SER A 414 -15.66 5.16 17.32
N SER A 415 -16.12 6.07 18.20
CA SER A 415 -16.82 7.29 17.79
C SER A 415 -16.02 8.05 16.71
N LYS A 416 -16.71 8.54 15.67
CA LYS A 416 -16.16 9.29 14.53
C LYS A 416 -15.09 8.56 13.70
N TYR A 417 -14.85 7.24 13.97
CA TYR A 417 -13.79 6.50 13.29
C TYR A 417 -14.22 5.14 12.72
N ALA A 418 -14.92 4.31 13.48
CA ALA A 418 -15.32 2.97 13.01
C ALA A 418 -16.58 2.45 13.70
N ARG A 419 -17.43 1.75 12.93
CA ARG A 419 -18.61 1.06 13.47
C ARG A 419 -19.07 -0.08 12.58
N MET A 420 -19.85 -1.00 13.17
CA MET A 420 -20.62 -1.97 12.42
C MET A 420 -21.91 -1.29 11.92
N VAL A 421 -22.14 -1.34 10.62
CA VAL A 421 -23.36 -0.83 9.98
C VAL A 421 -24.22 -2.03 9.60
N SER A 422 -25.43 -2.12 10.16
CA SER A 422 -26.33 -3.24 9.91
C SER A 422 -26.85 -3.25 8.47
N LEU A 423 -27.18 -4.45 7.94
CA LEU A 423 -27.79 -4.56 6.63
C LEU A 423 -29.11 -3.81 6.53
N ALA A 424 -29.92 -3.79 7.60
CA ALA A 424 -31.17 -3.04 7.65
C ALA A 424 -30.95 -1.53 7.49
N GLU A 425 -29.91 -0.98 8.12
CA GLU A 425 -29.53 0.43 7.97
C GLU A 425 -29.03 0.74 6.55
N ILE A 426 -28.24 -0.17 5.97
CA ILE A 426 -27.74 -0.04 4.59
C ILE A 426 -28.92 -0.09 3.58
N GLU A 427 -29.88 -0.98 3.81
CA GLU A 427 -31.09 -1.10 2.98
C GLU A 427 -31.96 0.15 3.07
N ALA A 428 -32.15 0.69 4.28
CA ALA A 428 -32.87 1.95 4.49
C ALA A 428 -32.20 3.15 3.80
N ASN A 429 -30.89 3.06 3.53
CA ASN A 429 -30.12 4.05 2.76
C ASN A 429 -29.97 3.66 1.28
N ASP A 430 -30.86 2.82 0.72
CA ASP A 430 -30.85 2.37 -0.68
C ASP A 430 -29.50 1.76 -1.11
N TYR A 431 -28.90 0.97 -0.24
CA TYR A 431 -27.59 0.32 -0.43
C TYR A 431 -26.43 1.29 -0.76
N ASN A 432 -26.59 2.54 -0.38
CA ASN A 432 -25.54 3.55 -0.46
C ASN A 432 -24.54 3.30 0.67
N LEU A 433 -23.25 3.08 0.32
CA LEU A 433 -22.18 2.76 1.27
C LEU A 433 -21.26 3.96 1.55
N ASN A 434 -21.68 5.18 1.20
CA ASN A 434 -20.86 6.38 1.43
C ASN A 434 -20.57 6.55 2.93
N ILE A 435 -19.30 6.41 3.30
CA ILE A 435 -18.85 6.32 4.71
C ILE A 435 -19.33 7.50 5.57
N PRO A 436 -19.30 8.78 5.11
CA PRO A 436 -19.79 9.90 5.91
C PRO A 436 -21.27 9.83 6.31
N ARG A 437 -22.09 9.04 5.61
CA ARG A 437 -23.49 8.80 6.02
C ARG A 437 -23.61 8.02 7.33
N TYR A 438 -22.60 7.21 7.62
CA TYR A 438 -22.59 6.29 8.76
C TYR A 438 -21.60 6.72 9.83
N ILE A 439 -20.52 7.38 9.44
CA ILE A 439 -19.45 7.83 10.35
C ILE A 439 -19.14 9.28 10.01
N ASP A 440 -19.79 10.18 10.74
CA ASP A 440 -19.49 11.62 10.64
C ASP A 440 -18.27 11.94 11.49
N ASN A 441 -17.18 12.34 10.83
CA ASN A 441 -15.94 12.79 11.46
C ASN A 441 -15.72 14.29 11.34
N SER A 442 -16.76 15.06 10.98
CA SER A 442 -16.70 16.50 10.98
C SER A 442 -16.41 17.03 12.39
N ALA A 443 -15.73 18.15 12.47
CA ALA A 443 -15.63 18.89 13.72
C ALA A 443 -17.03 19.34 14.12
N GLU A 444 -17.35 19.21 15.40
CA GLU A 444 -18.59 19.80 15.91
C GLU A 444 -18.54 21.31 15.65
N GLU A 445 -19.60 21.84 15.07
CA GLU A 445 -19.72 23.28 14.91
C GLU A 445 -19.82 23.90 16.30
N ASP A 446 -18.97 24.85 16.60
CA ASP A 446 -19.12 25.68 17.79
C ASP A 446 -20.40 26.51 17.66
N VAL A 447 -21.43 26.11 18.39
CA VAL A 447 -22.67 26.88 18.44
C VAL A 447 -22.38 28.20 19.16
N GLN A 448 -22.32 29.28 18.41
CA GLN A 448 -22.06 30.62 18.96
C GLN A 448 -23.28 31.10 19.73
N ASP A 449 -23.11 31.39 21.03
CA ASP A 449 -24.16 32.00 21.85
C ASP A 449 -24.10 33.51 21.72
N ILE A 450 -25.07 34.07 20.96
CA ILE A 450 -25.15 35.49 20.71
C ILE A 450 -25.33 36.31 22.01
N ALA A 451 -26.07 35.78 23.00
CA ALA A 451 -26.27 36.44 24.27
C ALA A 451 -24.98 36.47 25.12
N ALA A 452 -24.15 35.45 25.02
CA ALA A 452 -22.83 35.44 25.65
C ALA A 452 -21.92 36.51 25.03
N HIS A 453 -21.94 36.65 23.70
CA HIS A 453 -21.17 37.68 23.00
C HIS A 453 -21.61 39.11 23.30
N LEU A 454 -22.91 39.35 23.39
CA LEU A 454 -23.46 40.70 23.61
C LEU A 454 -23.47 41.12 25.07
N LEU A 455 -23.76 40.19 25.98
CA LEU A 455 -23.98 40.48 27.41
C LEU A 455 -22.86 39.94 28.31
N GLY A 456 -21.89 39.27 27.74
CA GLY A 456 -20.83 38.60 28.47
C GLY A 456 -21.29 37.31 29.19
N GLY A 457 -20.33 36.64 29.81
CA GLY A 457 -20.53 35.35 30.49
C GLY A 457 -20.23 34.16 29.54
N ILE A 458 -20.00 33.00 30.15
CA ILE A 458 -19.80 31.73 29.48
C ILE A 458 -21.07 30.90 29.66
N PRO A 459 -21.70 30.33 28.63
CA PRO A 459 -22.87 29.48 28.77
C PRO A 459 -22.59 28.32 29.72
N GLU A 460 -23.50 28.05 30.62
CA GLU A 460 -23.36 26.97 31.62
C GLU A 460 -23.30 25.58 30.93
N CYS A 461 -23.96 25.42 29.76
CA CYS A 461 -23.90 24.21 28.97
C CYS A 461 -22.47 23.89 28.48
N ASP A 462 -21.66 24.90 28.13
CA ASP A 462 -20.28 24.68 27.69
C ASP A 462 -19.41 24.17 28.83
N ILE A 463 -19.62 24.73 30.03
CA ILE A 463 -18.93 24.26 31.23
C ILE A 463 -19.43 22.87 31.63
N ALA A 464 -20.71 22.58 31.50
CA ALA A 464 -21.29 21.27 31.76
C ALA A 464 -20.80 20.22 30.76
N GLY A 465 -20.55 20.61 29.50
CA GLY A 465 -19.95 19.76 28.46
C GLY A 465 -18.57 19.19 28.86
N LEU A 466 -17.84 19.86 29.75
CA LEU A 466 -16.57 19.39 30.31
C LEU A 466 -16.76 18.38 31.48
N HIS A 467 -17.87 17.66 31.52
CA HIS A 467 -18.25 16.77 32.63
C HIS A 467 -17.17 15.72 32.97
N ALA A 468 -16.45 15.18 31.96
CA ALA A 468 -15.38 14.21 32.18
C ALA A 468 -14.23 14.78 33.04
N TYR A 469 -13.96 16.07 32.91
CA TYR A 469 -12.95 16.75 33.75
C TYR A 469 -13.53 17.02 35.17
N TRP A 470 -14.78 17.42 35.25
CA TRP A 470 -15.40 17.70 36.55
C TRP A 470 -15.65 16.45 37.38
N GLN A 471 -15.79 15.27 36.77
CA GLN A 471 -15.80 13.99 37.49
C GLN A 471 -14.45 13.69 38.17
N VAL A 472 -13.35 14.08 37.54
CA VAL A 472 -11.99 13.87 38.09
C VAL A 472 -11.58 14.99 39.05
N PHE A 473 -12.02 16.23 38.77
CA PHE A 473 -11.64 17.45 39.51
C PHE A 473 -12.87 18.25 39.94
N PRO A 474 -13.73 17.71 40.82
CA PRO A 474 -15.03 18.33 41.11
C PRO A 474 -14.91 19.70 41.79
N SER A 475 -13.93 19.91 42.68
CA SER A 475 -13.77 21.20 43.34
C SER A 475 -13.06 22.26 42.49
N LEU A 476 -12.33 21.85 41.43
CA LEU A 476 -11.68 22.76 40.50
C LEU A 476 -12.69 23.61 39.73
N ARG A 477 -13.86 23.05 39.35
CA ARG A 477 -14.95 23.80 38.71
C ARG A 477 -15.38 24.98 39.57
N LEU A 478 -15.62 24.77 40.86
CA LEU A 478 -16.06 25.80 41.80
C LEU A 478 -14.99 26.88 42.03
N LYS A 479 -13.73 26.53 41.87
CA LYS A 479 -12.61 27.47 42.00
C LYS A 479 -12.43 28.35 40.77
N LEU A 480 -12.75 27.83 39.59
CA LEU A 480 -12.58 28.54 38.34
C LEU A 480 -13.77 29.41 37.96
N PHE A 481 -15.00 29.00 38.29
CA PHE A 481 -16.24 29.63 37.80
C PHE A 481 -17.17 30.08 38.93
N ALA A 482 -17.87 31.19 38.67
CA ALA A 482 -18.98 31.67 39.49
C ALA A 482 -20.22 31.91 38.65
N LEU A 483 -21.40 31.86 39.24
CA LEU A 483 -22.64 32.25 38.55
C LEU A 483 -22.62 33.77 38.25
N ALA A 484 -22.80 34.13 37.00
CA ALA A 484 -22.88 35.52 36.53
C ALA A 484 -24.34 35.98 36.38
N ARG A 485 -25.14 35.18 35.65
CA ARG A 485 -26.58 35.39 35.41
C ARG A 485 -27.23 34.06 35.11
N PRO A 486 -28.56 33.92 35.15
CA PRO A 486 -29.22 32.65 34.87
C PRO A 486 -28.70 32.00 33.55
N GLY A 487 -28.18 30.80 33.64
CA GLY A 487 -27.63 30.05 32.51
C GLY A 487 -26.21 30.44 32.08
N TYR A 488 -25.55 31.35 32.78
CA TYR A 488 -24.19 31.83 32.43
C TYR A 488 -23.31 31.93 33.67
N VAL A 489 -22.04 31.58 33.48
CA VAL A 489 -21.00 31.69 34.51
C VAL A 489 -19.92 32.69 34.08
N GLU A 490 -19.14 33.18 35.02
CA GLU A 490 -17.95 33.98 34.77
C GLU A 490 -16.72 33.32 35.40
N MET A 491 -15.57 33.66 34.89
CA MET A 491 -14.31 33.19 35.45
C MET A 491 -13.92 33.97 36.69
N LYS A 492 -13.66 33.26 37.77
CA LYS A 492 -13.13 33.82 39.05
C LYS A 492 -11.68 34.28 38.96
N VAL A 493 -10.96 33.82 37.93
CA VAL A 493 -9.52 34.07 37.74
C VAL A 493 -9.27 34.60 36.35
N GLY A 494 -8.28 35.41 36.18
CA GLY A 494 -7.90 35.91 34.85
C GLY A 494 -7.44 34.76 33.94
N ALA A 495 -7.72 34.88 32.65
CA ALA A 495 -7.40 33.84 31.66
C ALA A 495 -5.94 33.38 31.71
N ALA A 496 -4.99 34.29 31.94
CA ALA A 496 -3.57 33.99 32.08
C ALA A 496 -3.23 33.15 33.34
N GLN A 497 -4.10 33.18 34.35
CA GLN A 497 -3.88 32.50 35.63
C GLN A 497 -4.51 31.09 35.65
N VAL A 498 -5.43 30.79 34.73
CA VAL A 498 -6.17 29.50 34.69
C VAL A 498 -5.20 28.33 34.72
N LYS A 499 -4.17 28.35 33.91
CA LYS A 499 -3.16 27.30 33.85
C LYS A 499 -2.50 27.04 35.21
N ALA A 500 -2.06 28.07 35.87
CA ALA A 500 -1.43 27.96 37.20
C ALA A 500 -2.43 27.40 38.24
N VAL A 501 -3.67 27.93 38.25
CA VAL A 501 -4.72 27.46 39.17
C VAL A 501 -5.03 25.98 38.98
N VAL A 502 -5.09 25.50 37.72
CA VAL A 502 -5.32 24.07 37.41
C VAL A 502 -4.15 23.22 37.87
N PHE A 503 -2.91 23.56 37.50
CA PHE A 503 -1.74 22.74 37.82
C PHE A 503 -1.38 22.74 39.30
N GLU A 504 -1.71 23.79 40.04
CA GLU A 504 -1.46 23.89 41.46
C GLU A 504 -2.61 23.30 42.33
N HIS A 505 -3.73 22.98 41.68
CA HIS A 505 -4.89 22.44 42.39
C HIS A 505 -4.57 21.11 43.06
N PRO A 506 -5.00 20.89 44.34
CA PRO A 506 -4.72 19.63 45.04
C PRO A 506 -5.21 18.38 44.30
N GLU A 507 -6.43 18.41 43.74
CA GLU A 507 -6.98 17.29 42.98
C GLU A 507 -6.11 16.98 41.75
N PHE A 508 -5.62 18.01 41.04
CA PHE A 508 -4.75 17.81 39.89
C PHE A 508 -3.40 17.24 40.30
N LYS A 509 -2.78 17.74 41.36
CA LYS A 509 -1.52 17.20 41.88
C LYS A 509 -1.65 15.75 42.33
N ALA A 510 -2.75 15.39 43.02
CA ALA A 510 -3.03 14.02 43.43
C ALA A 510 -3.25 13.09 42.23
N TYR A 511 -3.98 13.55 41.22
CA TYR A 511 -4.18 12.80 39.97
C TYR A 511 -2.86 12.60 39.22
N HIS A 512 -2.03 13.66 39.11
CA HIS A 512 -0.72 13.59 38.48
C HIS A 512 0.20 12.59 39.19
N ALA A 513 0.29 12.66 40.53
CA ALA A 513 1.11 11.73 41.30
C ALA A 513 0.67 10.27 41.05
N ARG A 514 -0.64 9.99 41.13
CA ARG A 514 -1.18 8.64 40.85
C ARG A 514 -0.87 8.17 39.41
N SER A 515 -0.95 9.07 38.43
CA SER A 515 -0.64 8.74 37.04
C SER A 515 0.85 8.44 36.86
N MET A 516 1.72 9.18 37.53
CA MET A 516 3.16 8.93 37.52
C MET A 516 3.53 7.61 38.21
N ASP A 517 2.90 7.30 39.34
CA ASP A 517 3.10 6.01 40.04
C ASP A 517 2.71 4.83 39.15
N LEU A 518 1.56 4.94 38.45
CA LEU A 518 1.11 3.94 37.51
C LEU A 518 2.08 3.77 36.32
N PHE A 519 2.58 4.89 35.80
CA PHE A 519 3.56 4.88 34.72
C PHE A 519 4.89 4.24 35.15
N GLU A 520 5.41 4.58 36.33
CA GLU A 520 6.65 4.01 36.84
C GLU A 520 6.48 2.51 37.16
N ALA A 521 5.34 2.08 37.67
CA ALA A 521 5.02 0.67 37.86
C ALA A 521 5.00 -0.08 36.51
N TRP A 522 4.34 0.47 35.51
CA TRP A 522 4.34 -0.07 34.16
C TRP A 522 5.74 -0.14 33.57
N LYS A 523 6.51 0.94 33.65
CA LYS A 523 7.88 1.05 33.17
C LYS A 523 8.80 0.01 33.85
N LYS A 524 8.68 -0.17 35.16
CA LYS A 524 9.43 -1.18 35.92
C LYS A 524 9.10 -2.59 35.45
N ALA A 525 7.82 -2.90 35.19
CA ALA A 525 7.38 -4.22 34.71
C ALA A 525 7.86 -4.51 33.29
N HIS A 526 7.88 -3.51 32.40
CA HIS A 526 8.15 -3.70 30.97
C HIS A 526 9.61 -3.41 30.57
N ARG A 527 10.37 -2.69 31.40
CA ARG A 527 11.78 -2.40 31.12
C ARG A 527 12.65 -3.64 30.84
N PRO A 528 12.50 -4.77 31.54
CA PRO A 528 13.25 -5.98 31.21
C PRO A 528 12.92 -6.54 29.82
N LEU A 529 11.67 -6.41 29.36
CA LEU A 529 11.21 -6.85 28.05
C LEU A 529 11.77 -5.96 26.94
N LEU A 530 11.99 -4.67 27.22
CA LEU A 530 12.52 -3.68 26.27
C LEU A 530 14.04 -3.56 26.34
N ALA A 531 14.69 -4.01 27.41
CA ALA A 531 16.14 -3.91 27.60
C ALA A 531 16.98 -4.73 26.59
N GLY A 532 16.34 -5.68 25.86
CA GLY A 532 16.93 -6.39 24.74
C GLY A 532 16.88 -5.63 23.40
N VAL A 533 16.17 -4.51 23.34
CA VAL A 533 16.02 -3.64 22.16
C VAL A 533 17.04 -2.50 22.28
N GLY A 534 18.32 -2.81 22.17
CA GLY A 534 19.38 -1.82 22.19
C GLY A 534 20.27 -1.97 20.98
N LEU A 535 20.72 -0.87 20.41
CA LEU A 535 21.84 -0.84 19.46
C LEU A 535 23.09 -1.38 20.17
N SER A 536 23.26 -2.71 20.21
CA SER A 536 24.55 -3.27 20.49
C SER A 536 25.42 -3.05 19.25
N LYS A 537 26.65 -2.61 19.43
CA LYS A 537 27.64 -2.43 18.34
C LYS A 537 27.88 -3.70 17.51
N LYS A 538 27.21 -4.82 17.78
CA LYS A 538 27.40 -6.12 17.12
C LYS A 538 26.15 -6.89 16.68
N LYS A 539 24.92 -6.64 17.17
CA LYS A 539 23.68 -7.29 16.68
C LYS A 539 22.44 -6.57 17.23
N LEU A 540 21.47 -6.22 16.39
CA LEU A 540 20.10 -5.97 16.82
C LEU A 540 19.51 -7.32 17.32
N GLN A 541 19.23 -7.41 18.60
CA GLN A 541 18.44 -8.52 19.13
C GLN A 541 16.96 -8.15 18.99
N GLN A 542 16.22 -8.95 18.24
CA GLN A 542 14.76 -8.82 18.20
C GLN A 542 14.18 -9.17 19.57
N PRO A 543 13.10 -8.48 20.02
CA PRO A 543 12.40 -8.87 21.22
C PRO A 543 11.83 -10.29 21.06
N PRO A 544 11.75 -11.07 22.15
CA PRO A 544 11.18 -12.41 22.09
C PRO A 544 9.76 -12.35 21.54
N LYS A 545 9.48 -13.16 20.53
CA LYS A 545 8.12 -13.33 19.99
C LYS A 545 7.23 -13.90 21.11
N LYS A 546 6.26 -13.16 21.53
CA LYS A 546 5.10 -13.67 22.28
C LYS A 546 3.86 -13.59 21.41
#